data_a0cd748db23cc8fe1f8eedf8429ff6c4
#
_entry.id   a0cd748db23cc8fe1f8eedf8429ff6c4
#
_cell.length_a   1.000
_cell.length_b   1.000
_cell.length_c   1.000
_cell.angle_alpha   90.00
_cell.angle_beta   90.00
_cell.angle_gamma   90.00
#
_symmetry.space_group_name_H-M   'P 1'
#
loop_
_entity.id
_entity.type
_entity.pdbx_description
1 polymer ?
#
loop_
_entity_poly.entity_id
_entity_poly.type
_entity_poly.pdbx_seq_one_letter_code
_entity_poly.pdbx_strand_id
1 'polypeptide(L)'
;MHVLKEGAHSMAKEIAYDNETREKLATGVAKLADAVRVTIGPKGRYVGITKKGERHPNVSNDGATVAAHVGAYDHVEKMGLQVVREAATAANNEAGDGTSTATLLADAIVREGVRYVTAGNDPLALRRGIQKAADVASDELLKAATQVTTREQMAEIATVSSGDPEIGAKIAEALEEIGQDGVISVEKSTKFGIDLEVKKGMLFDRGFISPYMADDMGSMTGELEQPYILITDQRLADNFKDVVPVLEEVMQYGPPLLIVADDVRGESLNSLLMNRQKGTLISAAVMCPGAEERREAELEDMAILTGGEVISPERGLSLADAKKSMLGRAASVQITKSRT
;
A
#
# COMPACT_ATOMS: atom_id res chain seq x y z
N MET A 1 -37.71 -18.78 -36.20
CA MET A 1 -36.32 -19.14 -35.85
C MET A 1 -35.59 -17.81 -35.56
N HIS A 2 -35.71 -17.32 -34.31
CA HIS A 2 -35.04 -16.11 -33.85
C HIS A 2 -33.75 -16.53 -33.15
N VAL A 3 -32.65 -16.30 -33.83
CA VAL A 3 -31.30 -16.43 -33.23
C VAL A 3 -31.07 -15.15 -32.44
N LEU A 4 -31.08 -15.26 -31.13
CA LEU A 4 -30.58 -14.22 -30.24
C LEU A 4 -29.05 -14.19 -30.40
N LYS A 5 -28.56 -13.20 -31.12
CA LYS A 5 -27.15 -12.80 -31.04
C LYS A 5 -26.95 -12.15 -29.69
N GLU A 6 -26.41 -12.86 -28.74
CA GLU A 6 -25.73 -12.26 -27.62
C GLU A 6 -24.55 -11.46 -28.19
N GLY A 7 -24.67 -10.13 -28.11
CA GLY A 7 -23.70 -9.22 -28.64
C GLY A 7 -22.38 -9.32 -27.91
N ALA A 8 -21.33 -9.64 -28.62
CA ALA A 8 -20.00 -9.18 -28.27
C ALA A 8 -20.11 -7.66 -28.04
N HIS A 9 -19.97 -7.21 -26.77
CA HIS A 9 -19.79 -5.81 -26.46
C HIS A 9 -18.52 -5.36 -27.17
N SER A 10 -18.70 -4.74 -28.30
CA SER A 10 -17.70 -3.99 -29.04
C SER A 10 -16.99 -3.07 -28.05
N MET A 11 -15.68 -3.15 -27.96
CA MET A 11 -14.83 -2.16 -27.28
C MET A 11 -14.76 -0.86 -28.10
N ALA A 12 -15.90 -0.38 -28.62
CA ALA A 12 -15.99 0.91 -29.27
C ALA A 12 -15.85 2.00 -28.21
N LYS A 13 -14.85 2.85 -28.37
CA LYS A 13 -14.68 4.04 -27.54
C LYS A 13 -15.81 5.03 -27.84
N GLU A 14 -16.55 5.44 -26.82
CA GLU A 14 -17.49 6.55 -26.90
C GLU A 14 -16.71 7.86 -26.75
N ILE A 15 -16.96 8.80 -27.65
CA ILE A 15 -16.35 10.14 -27.60
C ILE A 15 -17.48 11.14 -27.34
N ALA A 16 -17.36 11.86 -26.24
CA ALA A 16 -18.28 12.90 -25.85
C ALA A 16 -17.52 14.20 -25.53
N TYR A 17 -17.97 15.35 -26.05
CA TYR A 17 -17.20 16.62 -26.00
C TYR A 17 -18.04 17.89 -25.88
N ASP A 18 -19.33 17.78 -25.63
CA ASP A 18 -20.27 18.91 -25.53
C ASP A 18 -20.47 19.45 -24.11
N ASN A 19 -21.36 20.41 -23.94
CA ASN A 19 -21.71 20.98 -22.64
C ASN A 19 -22.40 19.96 -21.75
N GLU A 20 -23.23 19.09 -22.28
CA GLU A 20 -23.90 18.02 -21.53
C GLU A 20 -22.87 17.07 -20.91
N THR A 21 -21.81 16.75 -21.66
CA THR A 21 -20.69 15.94 -21.15
C THR A 21 -20.01 16.60 -19.96
N ARG A 22 -19.75 17.91 -20.01
CA ARG A 22 -19.14 18.64 -18.89
C ARG A 22 -20.05 18.67 -17.66
N GLU A 23 -21.34 18.84 -17.84
CA GLU A 23 -22.33 18.80 -16.77
C GLU A 23 -22.40 17.41 -16.12
N LYS A 24 -22.35 16.34 -16.89
CA LYS A 24 -22.30 14.96 -16.38
C LYS A 24 -21.02 14.68 -15.61
N LEU A 25 -19.86 15.12 -16.10
CA LEU A 25 -18.61 15.02 -15.37
C LEU A 25 -18.71 15.73 -14.01
N ALA A 26 -19.18 16.99 -14.00
CA ALA A 26 -19.38 17.76 -12.78
C ALA A 26 -20.39 17.10 -11.82
N THR A 27 -21.44 16.48 -12.36
CA THR A 27 -22.41 15.72 -11.57
C THR A 27 -21.77 14.51 -10.89
N GLY A 28 -20.88 13.80 -11.59
CA GLY A 28 -20.10 12.70 -11.02
C GLY A 28 -19.22 13.15 -9.87
N VAL A 29 -18.51 14.27 -10.05
CA VAL A 29 -17.71 14.92 -9.00
C VAL A 29 -18.57 15.28 -7.78
N ALA A 30 -19.71 15.94 -8.00
CA ALA A 30 -20.60 16.35 -6.93
C ALA A 30 -21.18 15.17 -6.14
N LYS A 31 -21.53 14.06 -6.80
CA LYS A 31 -22.02 12.83 -6.12
C LYS A 31 -21.02 12.29 -5.12
N LEU A 32 -19.74 12.29 -5.46
CA LEU A 32 -18.68 11.86 -4.54
C LEU A 32 -18.52 12.86 -3.39
N ALA A 33 -18.41 14.14 -3.72
CA ALA A 33 -18.23 15.21 -2.75
C ALA A 33 -19.39 15.30 -1.74
N ASP A 34 -20.64 15.15 -2.19
CA ASP A 34 -21.82 15.20 -1.32
C ASP A 34 -21.85 14.02 -0.33
N ALA A 35 -21.42 12.83 -0.75
CA ALA A 35 -21.31 11.68 0.13
C ALA A 35 -20.23 11.89 1.21
N VAL A 36 -19.09 12.47 0.84
CA VAL A 36 -17.97 12.72 1.76
C VAL A 36 -18.24 13.95 2.66
N ARG A 37 -18.92 14.97 2.14
CA ARG A 37 -19.21 16.23 2.86
C ARG A 37 -19.90 16.03 4.20
N VAL A 38 -20.74 14.99 4.32
CA VAL A 38 -21.48 14.75 5.56
C VAL A 38 -20.61 14.21 6.69
N THR A 39 -19.41 13.74 6.40
CA THR A 39 -18.47 13.18 7.39
C THR A 39 -17.53 14.22 7.99
N ILE A 40 -17.44 15.42 7.41
CA ILE A 40 -16.43 16.41 7.76
C ILE A 40 -16.83 17.28 8.98
N GLY A 41 -15.82 17.62 9.77
CA GLY A 41 -15.92 18.55 10.88
C GLY A 41 -16.48 17.97 12.19
N PRO A 42 -16.60 18.80 13.25
CA PRO A 42 -16.96 18.34 14.60
C PRO A 42 -18.41 17.83 14.72
N LYS A 43 -19.24 18.06 13.70
CA LYS A 43 -20.60 17.52 13.57
C LYS A 43 -20.68 16.48 12.45
N GLY A 44 -19.55 15.93 12.03
CA GLY A 44 -19.46 14.89 11.02
C GLY A 44 -20.35 13.70 11.36
N ARG A 45 -20.98 13.14 10.34
CA ARG A 45 -21.91 12.00 10.46
C ARG A 45 -21.28 10.76 9.87
N TYR A 46 -21.82 9.62 10.28
CA TYR A 46 -21.49 8.35 9.67
C TYR A 46 -22.32 8.12 8.39
N VAL A 47 -21.70 7.44 7.44
CA VAL A 47 -22.32 7.00 6.18
C VAL A 47 -22.49 5.50 6.22
N GLY A 48 -23.71 5.02 5.97
CA GLY A 48 -24.02 3.59 5.80
C GLY A 48 -23.70 3.15 4.37
N ILE A 49 -22.79 2.21 4.22
CA ILE A 49 -22.35 1.66 2.93
C ILE A 49 -22.89 0.23 2.83
N THR A 50 -23.68 -0.03 1.77
CA THR A 50 -24.22 -1.38 1.49
C THR A 50 -23.64 -1.92 0.19
N LYS A 51 -23.17 -3.16 0.20
CA LYS A 51 -22.79 -3.88 -1.01
C LYS A 51 -23.86 -4.93 -1.35
N LYS A 52 -24.05 -5.17 -2.64
CA LYS A 52 -25.02 -6.17 -3.10
C LYS A 52 -24.65 -7.55 -2.53
N GLY A 53 -25.55 -8.14 -1.75
CA GLY A 53 -25.37 -9.43 -1.09
C GLY A 53 -24.88 -9.38 0.37
N GLU A 54 -24.48 -8.22 0.89
CA GLU A 54 -24.17 -8.06 2.32
C GLU A 54 -25.44 -7.87 3.15
N ARG A 55 -25.53 -8.55 4.30
CA ARG A 55 -26.68 -8.48 5.19
C ARG A 55 -26.68 -7.23 6.09
N HIS A 56 -25.51 -6.66 6.33
CA HIS A 56 -25.34 -5.52 7.23
C HIS A 56 -24.58 -4.41 6.51
N PRO A 57 -25.02 -3.14 6.66
CA PRO A 57 -24.28 -2.01 6.12
C PRO A 57 -22.95 -1.85 6.90
N ASN A 58 -21.89 -1.54 6.18
CA ASN A 58 -20.69 -1.02 6.79
C ASN A 58 -20.92 0.46 7.11
N VAL A 59 -20.63 0.89 8.34
CA VAL A 59 -20.85 2.27 8.79
C VAL A 59 -19.50 2.93 9.00
N SER A 60 -19.21 4.01 8.27
CA SER A 60 -17.93 4.70 8.34
C SER A 60 -18.12 6.23 8.31
N ASN A 61 -17.26 6.94 9.01
CA ASN A 61 -17.08 8.38 8.91
C ASN A 61 -15.76 8.76 8.22
N ASP A 62 -14.97 7.77 7.83
CA ASP A 62 -13.73 7.97 7.08
C ASP A 62 -14.02 8.34 5.62
N GLY A 63 -13.53 9.51 5.20
CA GLY A 63 -13.75 10.04 3.85
C GLY A 63 -13.14 9.17 2.76
N ALA A 64 -12.00 8.52 3.00
CA ALA A 64 -11.37 7.61 2.04
C ALA A 64 -12.24 6.38 1.80
N THR A 65 -12.72 5.76 2.88
CA THR A 65 -13.63 4.60 2.83
C THR A 65 -14.93 4.96 2.11
N VAL A 66 -15.53 6.12 2.44
CA VAL A 66 -16.76 6.59 1.77
C VAL A 66 -16.48 6.82 0.28
N ALA A 67 -15.43 7.55 -0.07
CA ALA A 67 -15.07 7.85 -1.45
C ALA A 67 -14.84 6.59 -2.31
N ALA A 68 -14.24 5.55 -1.73
CA ALA A 68 -14.00 4.27 -2.40
C ALA A 68 -15.29 3.56 -2.82
N HIS A 69 -16.39 3.76 -2.09
CA HIS A 69 -17.64 3.02 -2.28
C HIS A 69 -18.72 3.79 -3.04
N VAL A 70 -18.55 5.09 -3.31
CA VAL A 70 -19.49 5.87 -4.14
C VAL A 70 -19.37 5.45 -5.59
N GLY A 71 -20.49 5.24 -6.28
CA GLY A 71 -20.55 4.86 -7.70
C GLY A 71 -21.55 5.69 -8.48
N ALA A 72 -21.44 5.63 -9.80
CA ALA A 72 -22.43 6.20 -10.74
C ALA A 72 -22.78 5.17 -11.80
N TYR A 73 -24.00 5.24 -12.31
CA TYR A 73 -24.49 4.36 -13.40
C TYR A 73 -24.10 4.90 -14.79
N ASP A 74 -24.14 6.22 -14.95
CA ASP A 74 -23.73 6.87 -16.20
C ASP A 74 -22.20 6.82 -16.34
N HIS A 75 -21.70 6.44 -17.51
CA HIS A 75 -20.27 6.27 -17.76
C HIS A 75 -19.49 7.58 -17.64
N VAL A 76 -20.08 8.70 -18.08
CA VAL A 76 -19.45 10.02 -18.03
C VAL A 76 -19.39 10.54 -16.59
N GLU A 77 -20.50 10.39 -15.84
CA GLU A 77 -20.49 10.71 -14.40
C GLU A 77 -19.45 9.88 -13.63
N LYS A 78 -19.32 8.58 -13.99
CA LYS A 78 -18.32 7.69 -13.39
C LYS A 78 -16.89 8.18 -13.63
N MET A 79 -16.59 8.74 -14.81
CA MET A 79 -15.27 9.34 -15.09
C MET A 79 -15.01 10.54 -14.20
N GLY A 80 -15.97 11.47 -14.05
CA GLY A 80 -15.84 12.62 -13.15
C GLY A 80 -15.60 12.20 -11.70
N LEU A 81 -16.37 11.25 -11.22
CA LEU A 81 -16.21 10.66 -9.89
C LEU A 81 -14.80 10.03 -9.71
N GLN A 82 -14.28 9.36 -10.73
CA GLN A 82 -13.00 8.66 -10.67
C GLN A 82 -11.82 9.63 -10.57
N VAL A 83 -11.85 10.74 -11.31
CA VAL A 83 -10.81 11.79 -11.23
C VAL A 83 -10.71 12.37 -9.81
N VAL A 84 -11.83 12.64 -9.14
CA VAL A 84 -11.80 13.16 -7.76
C VAL A 84 -11.37 12.09 -6.77
N ARG A 85 -11.74 10.84 -7.02
CA ARG A 85 -11.27 9.71 -6.19
C ARG A 85 -9.75 9.58 -6.27
N GLU A 86 -9.14 9.76 -7.44
CA GLU A 86 -7.68 9.75 -7.60
C GLU A 86 -7.02 10.87 -6.77
N ALA A 87 -7.59 12.08 -6.77
CA ALA A 87 -7.09 13.17 -5.93
C ALA A 87 -7.18 12.86 -4.43
N ALA A 88 -8.29 12.26 -3.98
CA ALA A 88 -8.46 11.82 -2.60
C ALA A 88 -7.47 10.70 -2.23
N THR A 89 -7.25 9.75 -3.14
CA THR A 89 -6.29 8.66 -2.95
C THR A 89 -4.86 9.17 -2.89
N ALA A 90 -4.50 10.14 -3.75
CA ALA A 90 -3.19 10.77 -3.70
C ALA A 90 -2.93 11.46 -2.36
N ALA A 91 -3.89 12.24 -1.84
CA ALA A 91 -3.77 12.86 -0.53
C ALA A 91 -3.58 11.83 0.60
N ASN A 92 -4.29 10.70 0.53
CA ASN A 92 -4.15 9.62 1.50
C ASN A 92 -2.77 8.94 1.42
N ASN A 93 -2.27 8.70 0.22
CA ASN A 93 -0.97 8.04 0.03
C ASN A 93 0.21 8.92 0.44
N GLU A 94 0.09 10.24 0.25
CA GLU A 94 1.13 11.21 0.59
C GLU A 94 1.15 11.55 2.09
N ALA A 95 -0.03 11.83 2.67
CA ALA A 95 -0.13 12.40 4.01
C ALA A 95 -0.88 11.52 5.02
N GLY A 96 -1.53 10.43 4.58
CA GLY A 96 -2.41 9.63 5.44
C GLY A 96 -3.68 10.35 5.92
N ASP A 97 -3.89 11.59 5.48
CA ASP A 97 -5.00 12.47 5.90
C ASP A 97 -5.42 13.39 4.75
N GLY A 98 -6.45 14.21 4.98
CA GLY A 98 -6.90 15.22 4.03
C GLY A 98 -7.77 14.72 2.88
N THR A 99 -8.16 13.46 2.82
CA THR A 99 -8.97 12.86 1.75
C THR A 99 -10.30 13.57 1.56
N SER A 100 -11.01 13.86 2.65
CA SER A 100 -12.28 14.58 2.62
C SER A 100 -12.09 16.03 2.14
N THR A 101 -11.06 16.71 2.61
CA THR A 101 -10.72 18.08 2.22
C THR A 101 -10.35 18.14 0.74
N ALA A 102 -9.49 17.23 0.24
CA ALA A 102 -9.13 17.14 -1.16
C ALA A 102 -10.35 16.93 -2.07
N THR A 103 -11.26 16.04 -1.66
CA THR A 103 -12.51 15.78 -2.38
C THR A 103 -13.38 17.03 -2.49
N LEU A 104 -13.56 17.76 -1.40
CA LEU A 104 -14.39 18.97 -1.39
C LEU A 104 -13.76 20.15 -2.13
N LEU A 105 -12.44 20.30 -2.05
CA LEU A 105 -11.71 21.30 -2.85
C LEU A 105 -11.80 20.99 -4.34
N ALA A 106 -11.66 19.72 -4.73
CA ALA A 106 -11.81 19.31 -6.11
C ALA A 106 -13.23 19.59 -6.64
N ASP A 107 -14.29 19.30 -5.86
CA ASP A 107 -15.68 19.65 -6.22
C ASP A 107 -15.83 21.16 -6.41
N ALA A 108 -15.34 21.98 -5.47
CA ALA A 108 -15.44 23.44 -5.56
C ALA A 108 -14.72 23.99 -6.81
N ILE A 109 -13.50 23.52 -7.08
CA ILE A 109 -12.71 23.93 -8.25
C ILE A 109 -13.39 23.52 -9.55
N VAL A 110 -13.89 22.27 -9.64
CA VAL A 110 -14.57 21.79 -10.84
C VAL A 110 -15.86 22.54 -11.08
N ARG A 111 -16.68 22.76 -10.05
CA ARG A 111 -17.95 23.47 -10.14
C ARG A 111 -17.77 24.90 -10.65
N GLU A 112 -16.86 25.66 -10.08
CA GLU A 112 -16.55 27.01 -10.55
C GLU A 112 -15.86 26.97 -11.91
N GLY A 113 -14.94 26.05 -12.15
CA GLY A 113 -14.26 25.91 -13.44
C GLY A 113 -15.22 25.67 -14.59
N VAL A 114 -16.16 24.74 -14.44
CA VAL A 114 -17.20 24.46 -15.45
C VAL A 114 -18.05 25.69 -15.72
N ARG A 115 -18.43 26.43 -14.68
CA ARG A 115 -19.18 27.68 -14.81
C ARG A 115 -18.46 28.72 -15.66
N TYR A 116 -17.15 28.92 -15.44
CA TYR A 116 -16.34 29.86 -16.20
C TYR A 116 -16.14 29.40 -17.66
N VAL A 117 -15.89 28.13 -17.89
CA VAL A 117 -15.72 27.58 -19.24
C VAL A 117 -17.04 27.68 -20.03
N THR A 118 -18.17 27.37 -19.41
CA THR A 118 -19.51 27.50 -20.04
C THR A 118 -19.81 28.97 -20.37
N ALA A 119 -19.32 29.91 -19.58
CA ALA A 119 -19.42 31.35 -19.87
C ALA A 119 -18.49 31.83 -21.00
N GLY A 120 -17.69 30.94 -21.62
CA GLY A 120 -16.83 31.26 -22.74
C GLY A 120 -15.41 31.65 -22.39
N ASN A 121 -14.96 31.47 -21.15
CA ASN A 121 -13.57 31.71 -20.77
C ASN A 121 -12.63 30.62 -21.31
N ASP A 122 -11.38 31.00 -21.60
CA ASP A 122 -10.36 30.08 -22.07
C ASP A 122 -9.99 29.05 -20.98
N PRO A 123 -10.22 27.74 -21.24
CA PRO A 123 -9.90 26.68 -20.28
C PRO A 123 -8.39 26.59 -19.94
N LEU A 124 -7.52 26.90 -20.89
CA LEU A 124 -6.06 26.86 -20.68
C LEU A 124 -5.60 28.00 -19.77
N ALA A 125 -6.20 29.19 -19.94
CA ALA A 125 -5.92 30.31 -19.06
C ALA A 125 -6.41 30.01 -17.64
N LEU A 126 -7.62 29.43 -17.51
CA LEU A 126 -8.18 29.00 -16.23
C LEU A 126 -7.28 27.97 -15.53
N ARG A 127 -6.82 26.95 -16.26
CA ARG A 127 -5.89 25.93 -15.74
C ARG A 127 -4.62 26.57 -15.17
N ARG A 128 -3.99 27.49 -15.93
CA ARG A 128 -2.80 28.22 -15.44
C ARG A 128 -3.07 29.02 -14.19
N GLY A 129 -4.25 29.64 -14.09
CA GLY A 129 -4.67 30.40 -12.91
C GLY A 129 -4.86 29.51 -11.69
N ILE A 130 -5.51 28.34 -11.85
CA ILE A 130 -5.71 27.36 -10.79
C ILE A 130 -4.36 26.85 -10.29
N GLN A 131 -3.45 26.47 -11.19
CA GLN A 131 -2.12 25.99 -10.81
C GLN A 131 -1.36 27.05 -9.99
N LYS A 132 -1.29 28.28 -10.50
CA LYS A 132 -0.62 29.39 -9.78
C LYS A 132 -1.24 29.65 -8.41
N ALA A 133 -2.55 29.57 -8.28
CA ALA A 133 -3.23 29.74 -7.01
C ALA A 133 -2.93 28.60 -6.04
N ALA A 134 -2.87 27.36 -6.53
CA ALA A 134 -2.51 26.19 -5.75
C ALA A 134 -1.07 26.28 -5.22
N ASP A 135 -0.12 26.68 -6.07
CA ASP A 135 1.28 26.85 -5.69
C ASP A 135 1.42 27.89 -4.56
N VAL A 136 0.80 29.08 -4.73
CA VAL A 136 0.81 30.14 -3.70
C VAL A 136 0.14 29.68 -2.40
N ALA A 137 -0.99 28.98 -2.49
CA ALA A 137 -1.68 28.49 -1.31
C ALA A 137 -0.84 27.43 -0.56
N SER A 138 -0.17 26.54 -1.28
CA SER A 138 0.74 25.55 -0.71
C SER A 138 1.89 26.22 0.04
N ASP A 139 2.55 27.21 -0.58
CA ASP A 139 3.65 27.94 0.05
C ASP A 139 3.21 28.67 1.32
N GLU A 140 2.05 29.30 1.31
CA GLU A 140 1.52 30.02 2.49
C GLU A 140 1.09 29.03 3.61
N LEU A 141 0.53 27.88 3.25
CA LEU A 141 0.20 26.83 4.22
C LEU A 141 1.46 26.28 4.90
N LEU A 142 2.53 26.04 4.13
CA LEU A 142 3.81 25.58 4.69
C LEU A 142 4.41 26.59 5.66
N LYS A 143 4.30 27.91 5.38
CA LYS A 143 4.75 28.96 6.28
C LYS A 143 3.91 29.06 7.56
N ALA A 144 2.62 28.75 7.46
CA ALA A 144 1.69 28.79 8.59
C ALA A 144 1.72 27.48 9.42
N ALA A 145 2.31 26.39 8.89
CA ALA A 145 2.37 25.12 9.56
C ALA A 145 3.22 25.16 10.84
N THR A 146 2.74 24.52 11.89
CA THR A 146 3.48 24.32 13.14
C THR A 146 4.13 22.95 13.13
N GLN A 147 5.45 22.88 13.33
CA GLN A 147 6.14 21.60 13.46
C GLN A 147 5.73 20.87 14.73
N VAL A 148 5.45 19.59 14.58
CA VAL A 148 5.14 18.68 15.68
C VAL A 148 6.46 18.12 16.22
N THR A 149 6.79 18.49 17.46
CA THR A 149 8.08 18.14 18.08
C THR A 149 7.94 17.50 19.45
N THR A 150 6.79 17.65 20.12
CA THR A 150 6.58 17.11 21.47
C THR A 150 5.68 15.90 21.45
N ARG A 151 5.84 15.04 22.47
CA ARG A 151 5.03 13.84 22.68
C ARG A 151 3.53 14.20 22.80
N GLU A 152 3.22 15.28 23.49
CA GLU A 152 1.84 15.74 23.69
C GLU A 152 1.20 16.11 22.37
N GLN A 153 1.92 16.82 21.50
CA GLN A 153 1.45 17.18 20.15
C GLN A 153 1.22 15.92 19.28
N MET A 154 2.13 14.94 19.36
CA MET A 154 1.98 13.66 18.67
C MET A 154 0.73 12.90 19.16
N ALA A 155 0.53 12.87 20.48
CA ALA A 155 -0.64 12.23 21.07
C ALA A 155 -1.95 12.93 20.68
N GLU A 156 -1.97 14.26 20.62
CA GLU A 156 -3.13 15.05 20.18
C GLU A 156 -3.51 14.74 18.73
N ILE A 157 -2.53 14.72 17.81
CA ILE A 157 -2.76 14.39 16.40
C ILE A 157 -3.27 12.95 16.25
N ALA A 158 -2.61 12.00 16.90
CA ALA A 158 -3.01 10.60 16.85
C ALA A 158 -4.41 10.38 17.48
N THR A 159 -4.76 11.14 18.52
CA THR A 159 -6.10 11.15 19.13
C THR A 159 -7.15 11.65 18.16
N VAL A 160 -6.88 12.76 17.45
CA VAL A 160 -7.81 13.31 16.45
C VAL A 160 -8.02 12.31 15.30
N SER A 161 -6.95 11.68 14.84
CA SER A 161 -7.00 10.71 13.74
C SER A 161 -7.74 9.42 14.13
N SER A 162 -7.47 8.87 15.32
CA SER A 162 -8.10 7.62 15.79
C SER A 162 -9.51 7.83 16.38
N GLY A 163 -9.80 9.04 16.88
CA GLY A 163 -10.99 9.34 17.68
C GLY A 163 -10.92 8.80 19.12
N ASP A 164 -9.77 8.30 19.56
CA ASP A 164 -9.58 7.67 20.85
C ASP A 164 -8.28 8.17 21.54
N PRO A 165 -8.39 8.79 22.73
CA PRO A 165 -7.22 9.29 23.46
C PRO A 165 -6.24 8.19 23.92
N GLU A 166 -6.73 6.97 24.19
CA GLU A 166 -5.88 5.85 24.61
C GLU A 166 -5.00 5.39 23.45
N ILE A 167 -5.58 5.28 22.24
CA ILE A 167 -4.83 4.99 21.02
C ILE A 167 -3.82 6.11 20.75
N GLY A 168 -4.22 7.39 20.86
CA GLY A 168 -3.34 8.52 20.67
C GLY A 168 -2.12 8.51 21.59
N ALA A 169 -2.34 8.22 22.87
CA ALA A 169 -1.26 8.11 23.85
C ALA A 169 -0.30 6.96 23.53
N LYS A 170 -0.82 5.79 23.11
CA LYS A 170 -0.01 4.62 22.74
C LYS A 170 0.82 4.84 21.48
N ILE A 171 0.28 5.54 20.49
CA ILE A 171 1.03 5.93 19.28
C ILE A 171 2.17 6.87 19.63
N ALA A 172 1.92 7.88 20.49
CA ALA A 172 2.97 8.79 20.92
C ALA A 172 4.06 8.09 21.75
N GLU A 173 3.70 7.11 22.59
CA GLU A 173 4.64 6.24 23.31
C GLU A 173 5.50 5.43 22.35
N ALA A 174 4.88 4.84 21.31
CA ALA A 174 5.60 4.11 20.27
C ALA A 174 6.60 5.00 19.53
N LEU A 175 6.18 6.19 19.06
CA LEU A 175 7.05 7.13 18.35
C LEU A 175 8.23 7.64 19.21
N GLU A 176 8.02 7.78 20.52
CA GLU A 176 9.11 8.14 21.44
C GLU A 176 10.16 7.03 21.52
N GLU A 177 9.76 5.76 21.46
CA GLU A 177 10.64 4.61 21.57
C GLU A 177 11.38 4.29 20.26
N ILE A 178 10.66 4.35 19.11
CA ILE A 178 11.23 3.99 17.80
C ILE A 178 11.77 5.17 16.99
N GLY A 179 11.45 6.43 17.41
CA GLY A 179 11.79 7.64 16.68
C GLY A 179 10.71 8.03 15.66
N GLN A 180 10.83 9.27 15.14
CA GLN A 180 9.82 9.84 14.21
C GLN A 180 9.75 9.12 12.87
N ASP A 181 10.85 8.50 12.45
CA ASP A 181 10.96 7.75 11.19
C ASP A 181 10.58 6.26 11.37
N GLY A 182 10.18 5.86 12.57
CA GLY A 182 9.80 4.49 12.87
C GLY A 182 8.47 4.09 12.25
N VAL A 183 8.36 2.85 11.82
CA VAL A 183 7.14 2.29 11.21
C VAL A 183 6.20 1.77 12.30
N ILE A 184 4.96 2.25 12.30
CA ILE A 184 3.89 1.78 13.19
C ILE A 184 2.88 1.00 12.35
N SER A 185 2.57 -0.23 12.77
CA SER A 185 1.46 -1.01 12.22
C SER A 185 0.41 -1.28 13.29
N VAL A 186 -0.87 -1.25 12.90
CA VAL A 186 -2.00 -1.51 13.79
C VAL A 186 -2.63 -2.86 13.44
N GLU A 187 -2.74 -3.73 14.43
CA GLU A 187 -3.27 -5.08 14.26
C GLU A 187 -4.38 -5.38 15.25
N LYS A 188 -5.23 -6.36 14.90
CA LYS A 188 -6.22 -6.88 15.84
C LYS A 188 -5.54 -7.77 16.86
N SER A 189 -5.58 -7.37 18.14
CA SER A 189 -5.13 -8.21 19.23
C SER A 189 -6.14 -9.32 19.55
N THR A 190 -5.65 -10.46 20.01
CA THR A 190 -6.46 -11.52 20.64
C THR A 190 -6.70 -11.27 22.12
N LYS A 191 -6.01 -10.29 22.70
CA LYS A 191 -6.16 -9.87 24.10
C LYS A 191 -7.13 -8.69 24.21
N PHE A 192 -7.67 -8.47 25.39
CA PHE A 192 -8.47 -7.28 25.68
C PHE A 192 -7.55 -6.07 25.91
N GLY A 193 -7.96 -4.91 25.38
CA GLY A 193 -7.23 -3.64 25.52
C GLY A 193 -6.28 -3.38 24.35
N ILE A 194 -5.48 -2.32 24.50
CA ILE A 194 -4.47 -1.89 23.53
C ILE A 194 -3.10 -2.26 24.07
N ASP A 195 -2.38 -3.06 23.33
CA ASP A 195 -1.01 -3.50 23.68
C ASP A 195 -0.03 -2.87 22.70
N LEU A 196 1.16 -2.48 23.17
CA LEU A 196 2.24 -1.95 22.36
C LEU A 196 3.39 -2.96 22.36
N GLU A 197 3.77 -3.41 21.19
CA GLU A 197 4.93 -4.28 21.00
C GLU A 197 5.95 -3.59 20.09
N VAL A 198 7.15 -3.36 20.59
CA VAL A 198 8.24 -2.76 19.82
C VAL A 198 9.17 -3.84 19.33
N LYS A 199 9.37 -3.94 18.04
CA LYS A 199 10.32 -4.85 17.40
C LYS A 199 11.41 -4.04 16.71
N LYS A 200 12.66 -4.44 16.93
CA LYS A 200 13.80 -3.87 16.22
C LYS A 200 14.03 -4.70 14.96
N GLY A 201 13.97 -4.07 13.80
CA GLY A 201 14.16 -4.74 12.52
C GLY A 201 13.25 -4.18 11.45
N MET A 202 12.98 -4.97 10.43
CA MET A 202 12.07 -4.64 9.33
C MET A 202 10.85 -5.57 9.38
N LEU A 203 9.68 -5.01 9.14
CA LEU A 203 8.43 -5.76 8.97
C LEU A 203 7.85 -5.46 7.60
N PHE A 204 7.47 -6.49 6.85
CA PHE A 204 6.81 -6.31 5.55
C PHE A 204 5.65 -7.30 5.35
N ASP A 205 4.66 -6.88 4.55
CA ASP A 205 3.41 -7.61 4.34
C ASP A 205 3.55 -8.69 3.25
N ARG A 206 4.49 -9.60 3.45
CA ARG A 206 4.68 -10.81 2.64
C ARG A 206 4.99 -11.98 3.56
N GLY A 207 4.22 -13.04 3.43
CA GLY A 207 4.45 -14.27 4.18
C GLY A 207 5.06 -15.37 3.32
N PHE A 208 4.98 -16.60 3.81
CA PHE A 208 5.49 -17.77 3.10
C PHE A 208 4.92 -17.90 1.68
N ILE A 209 5.79 -18.14 0.71
CA ILE A 209 5.38 -18.50 -0.66
C ILE A 209 4.64 -19.85 -0.67
N SER A 210 5.01 -20.78 0.21
CA SER A 210 4.35 -22.08 0.32
C SER A 210 4.06 -22.41 1.79
N PRO A 211 2.84 -22.92 2.09
CA PRO A 211 2.49 -23.41 3.43
C PRO A 211 3.43 -24.49 3.97
N TYR A 212 4.04 -25.28 3.09
CA TYR A 212 4.96 -26.35 3.45
C TYR A 212 6.33 -25.87 3.96
N MET A 213 6.56 -24.54 3.94
CA MET A 213 7.74 -23.91 4.53
C MET A 213 7.52 -23.47 5.96
N ALA A 214 6.28 -23.48 6.46
CA ALA A 214 5.98 -23.16 7.85
C ALA A 214 6.42 -24.30 8.79
N ASP A 215 6.83 -23.93 10.01
CA ASP A 215 7.14 -24.89 11.06
C ASP A 215 5.85 -25.44 11.69
N ASP A 216 4.86 -24.59 11.85
CA ASP A 216 3.50 -24.96 12.22
C ASP A 216 2.55 -24.65 11.07
N MET A 217 2.06 -25.70 10.42
CA MET A 217 1.09 -25.59 9.32
C MET A 217 -0.30 -25.14 9.78
N GLY A 218 -0.64 -25.31 11.06
CA GLY A 218 -1.94 -24.92 11.60
C GLY A 218 -2.07 -23.41 11.76
N SER A 219 -1.04 -22.79 12.34
CA SER A 219 -0.94 -21.32 12.51
C SER A 219 -0.28 -20.63 11.33
N MET A 220 0.32 -21.38 10.40
CA MET A 220 1.12 -20.83 9.28
C MET A 220 2.25 -19.92 9.76
N THR A 221 2.98 -20.35 10.78
CA THR A 221 4.09 -19.61 11.37
C THR A 221 5.39 -20.40 11.28
N GLY A 222 6.50 -19.70 11.24
CA GLY A 222 7.84 -20.27 11.33
C GLY A 222 8.85 -19.21 11.76
N GLU A 223 9.96 -19.70 12.33
CA GLU A 223 11.05 -18.84 12.78
C GLU A 223 12.39 -19.40 12.29
N LEU A 224 13.22 -18.52 11.76
CA LEU A 224 14.58 -18.84 11.36
C LEU A 224 15.55 -18.12 12.31
N GLU A 225 16.36 -18.87 13.04
CA GLU A 225 17.38 -18.31 13.92
C GLU A 225 18.70 -18.08 13.15
N GLN A 226 19.23 -16.88 13.24
CA GLN A 226 20.47 -16.45 12.59
C GLN A 226 20.58 -16.80 11.08
N PRO A 227 19.52 -16.58 10.28
CA PRO A 227 19.54 -16.99 8.89
C PRO A 227 20.52 -16.16 8.05
N TYR A 228 20.95 -16.74 6.95
CA TYR A 228 21.40 -16.00 5.78
C TYR A 228 20.18 -15.51 5.00
N ILE A 229 20.28 -14.35 4.35
CA ILE A 229 19.20 -13.74 3.59
C ILE A 229 19.69 -13.49 2.17
N LEU A 230 19.12 -14.20 1.21
CA LEU A 230 19.31 -13.96 -0.23
C LEU A 230 18.25 -12.98 -0.68
N ILE A 231 18.66 -11.82 -1.18
CA ILE A 231 17.78 -10.74 -1.63
C ILE A 231 17.92 -10.59 -3.14
N THR A 232 16.82 -10.78 -3.88
CA THR A 232 16.82 -10.64 -5.34
C THR A 232 15.45 -10.17 -5.84
N ASP A 233 15.44 -9.39 -6.91
CA ASP A 233 14.24 -8.97 -7.65
C ASP A 233 13.80 -10.00 -8.71
N GLN A 234 14.56 -11.07 -8.88
CA GLN A 234 14.32 -12.07 -9.91
C GLN A 234 13.28 -13.11 -9.49
N ARG A 235 12.70 -13.74 -10.50
CA ARG A 235 11.84 -14.93 -10.32
C ARG A 235 12.67 -16.21 -10.33
N LEU A 236 12.53 -16.99 -9.29
CA LEU A 236 13.16 -18.30 -9.17
C LEU A 236 12.17 -19.39 -9.61
N ALA A 237 11.91 -19.47 -10.91
CA ALA A 237 11.02 -20.50 -11.47
C ALA A 237 11.82 -21.64 -12.12
N ASP A 238 12.54 -21.32 -13.20
CA ASP A 238 13.25 -22.27 -14.03
C ASP A 238 14.79 -22.18 -13.89
N ASN A 239 15.26 -21.17 -13.14
CA ASN A 239 16.67 -20.85 -12.96
C ASN A 239 17.26 -21.40 -11.65
N PHE A 240 16.74 -22.54 -11.15
CA PHE A 240 17.24 -23.14 -9.91
C PHE A 240 18.75 -23.44 -9.97
N LYS A 241 19.27 -23.76 -11.15
CA LYS A 241 20.70 -24.02 -11.36
C LYS A 241 21.58 -22.83 -11.01
N ASP A 242 21.05 -21.61 -11.20
CA ASP A 242 21.80 -20.37 -10.92
C ASP A 242 21.88 -20.08 -9.41
N VAL A 243 20.98 -20.65 -8.62
CA VAL A 243 20.97 -20.51 -7.15
C VAL A 243 21.74 -21.61 -6.45
N VAL A 244 21.94 -22.78 -7.11
CA VAL A 244 22.60 -23.94 -6.51
C VAL A 244 23.96 -23.61 -5.90
N PRO A 245 24.86 -22.84 -6.54
CA PRO A 245 26.17 -22.54 -5.98
C PRO A 245 26.08 -21.85 -4.60
N VAL A 246 25.21 -20.87 -4.44
CA VAL A 246 25.02 -20.17 -3.16
C VAL A 246 24.35 -21.06 -2.12
N LEU A 247 23.42 -21.93 -2.54
CA LEU A 247 22.80 -22.91 -1.64
C LEU A 247 23.81 -23.91 -1.10
N GLU A 248 24.69 -24.44 -1.95
CA GLU A 248 25.76 -25.38 -1.56
C GLU A 248 26.73 -24.70 -0.59
N GLU A 249 27.08 -23.46 -0.82
CA GLU A 249 27.94 -22.69 0.09
C GLU A 249 27.27 -22.50 1.46
N VAL A 250 25.98 -22.13 1.51
CA VAL A 250 25.23 -21.97 2.77
C VAL A 250 25.10 -23.29 3.50
N MET A 251 24.82 -24.39 2.78
CA MET A 251 24.67 -25.73 3.37
C MET A 251 25.93 -26.21 4.11
N GLN A 252 27.12 -25.80 3.66
CA GLN A 252 28.39 -26.17 4.33
C GLN A 252 28.51 -25.59 5.74
N TYR A 253 27.81 -24.51 6.04
CA TYR A 253 27.90 -23.79 7.31
C TYR A 253 26.72 -24.05 8.26
N GLY A 254 25.62 -24.64 7.78
CA GLY A 254 24.48 -25.08 8.56
C GLY A 254 23.41 -24.07 8.96
N PRO A 255 23.60 -22.72 8.88
CA PRO A 255 22.54 -21.77 9.21
C PRO A 255 21.36 -21.86 8.25
N PRO A 256 20.13 -21.50 8.71
CA PRO A 256 18.98 -21.39 7.84
C PRO A 256 19.14 -20.35 6.74
N LEU A 257 18.37 -20.46 5.68
CA LEU A 257 18.35 -19.51 4.57
C LEU A 257 16.94 -18.93 4.36
N LEU A 258 16.82 -17.61 4.40
CA LEU A 258 15.67 -16.88 3.89
C LEU A 258 15.95 -16.47 2.45
N ILE A 259 15.02 -16.72 1.54
CA ILE A 259 15.04 -16.23 0.16
C ILE A 259 13.94 -15.18 0.00
N VAL A 260 14.34 -13.96 -0.34
CA VAL A 260 13.45 -12.87 -0.72
C VAL A 260 13.57 -12.69 -2.22
N ALA A 261 12.50 -13.00 -2.97
CA ALA A 261 12.50 -13.01 -4.42
C ALA A 261 11.16 -12.49 -4.97
N ASP A 262 11.11 -12.07 -6.24
CA ASP A 262 9.84 -11.66 -6.87
C ASP A 262 8.83 -12.82 -6.86
N ASP A 263 9.30 -14.03 -7.13
CA ASP A 263 8.50 -15.26 -7.02
C ASP A 263 9.41 -16.50 -6.94
N VAL A 264 8.93 -17.57 -6.31
CA VAL A 264 9.61 -18.86 -6.28
C VAL A 264 8.60 -19.95 -6.64
N ARG A 265 8.79 -20.60 -7.80
CA ARG A 265 7.86 -21.62 -8.33
C ARG A 265 8.60 -22.81 -8.95
N GLY A 266 7.81 -23.79 -9.38
CA GLY A 266 8.30 -24.90 -10.22
C GLY A 266 9.38 -25.74 -9.54
N GLU A 267 10.46 -25.99 -10.26
CA GLU A 267 11.58 -26.83 -9.81
C GLU A 267 12.31 -26.21 -8.61
N SER A 268 12.45 -24.89 -8.59
CA SER A 268 13.10 -24.17 -7.48
C SER A 268 12.37 -24.38 -6.17
N LEU A 269 11.05 -24.18 -6.15
CA LEU A 269 10.22 -24.38 -4.95
C LEU A 269 10.28 -25.85 -4.49
N ASN A 270 10.10 -26.80 -5.40
CA ASN A 270 10.11 -28.22 -5.07
C ASN A 270 11.45 -28.66 -4.48
N SER A 271 12.56 -28.16 -5.02
CA SER A 271 13.90 -28.49 -4.54
C SER A 271 14.14 -27.91 -3.13
N LEU A 272 13.72 -26.68 -2.85
CA LEU A 272 13.81 -26.09 -1.51
C LEU A 272 12.96 -26.90 -0.50
N LEU A 273 11.74 -27.26 -0.86
CA LEU A 273 10.85 -28.06 0.01
C LEU A 273 11.44 -29.46 0.28
N MET A 274 12.00 -30.11 -0.72
CA MET A 274 12.64 -31.42 -0.55
C MET A 274 13.86 -31.36 0.35
N ASN A 275 14.70 -30.33 0.20
CA ASN A 275 15.88 -30.14 1.06
C ASN A 275 15.47 -29.83 2.51
N ARG A 276 14.44 -29.00 2.70
CA ARG A 276 13.88 -28.72 4.02
C ARG A 276 13.32 -30.01 4.66
N GLN A 277 12.56 -30.81 3.92
CA GLN A 277 11.98 -32.04 4.44
C GLN A 277 13.05 -33.09 4.80
N LYS A 278 14.16 -33.13 4.05
CA LYS A 278 15.31 -33.98 4.35
C LYS A 278 16.19 -33.45 5.49
N GLY A 279 15.96 -32.23 5.94
CA GLY A 279 16.79 -31.55 6.94
C GLY A 279 18.17 -31.15 6.43
N THR A 280 18.42 -31.20 5.12
CA THR A 280 19.70 -30.82 4.51
C THR A 280 19.88 -29.31 4.40
N LEU A 281 18.78 -28.55 4.23
CA LEU A 281 18.76 -27.11 4.23
C LEU A 281 17.46 -26.62 4.84
N ILE A 282 17.53 -25.94 5.98
CA ILE A 282 16.39 -25.23 6.54
C ILE A 282 16.24 -23.92 5.76
N SER A 283 15.21 -23.82 4.94
CA SER A 283 14.97 -22.63 4.13
C SER A 283 13.53 -22.21 4.15
N ALA A 284 13.32 -20.91 4.00
CA ALA A 284 12.02 -20.30 3.73
C ALA A 284 12.15 -19.34 2.56
N ALA A 285 11.05 -19.17 1.83
CA ALA A 285 10.99 -18.20 0.75
C ALA A 285 9.76 -17.30 0.92
N VAL A 286 9.97 -16.01 0.72
CA VAL A 286 8.97 -14.97 0.78
C VAL A 286 9.05 -14.11 -0.48
N MET A 287 7.93 -13.49 -0.86
CA MET A 287 7.93 -12.55 -1.99
C MET A 287 8.56 -11.22 -1.59
N CYS A 288 9.15 -10.54 -2.56
CA CYS A 288 9.63 -9.17 -2.39
C CYS A 288 8.54 -8.27 -1.83
N PRO A 289 8.87 -7.40 -0.87
CA PRO A 289 7.97 -6.35 -0.43
C PRO A 289 7.73 -5.31 -1.52
N GLY A 290 6.77 -4.41 -1.30
CA GLY A 290 6.49 -3.28 -2.18
C GLY A 290 5.75 -3.60 -3.49
N ALA A 291 5.20 -2.53 -4.08
CA ALA A 291 4.72 -2.52 -5.46
C ALA A 291 5.89 -2.19 -6.41
N GLU A 292 5.70 -2.39 -7.73
CA GLU A 292 6.77 -2.28 -8.74
C GLU A 292 7.68 -1.03 -8.57
N GLU A 293 7.10 0.13 -8.29
CA GLU A 293 7.83 1.39 -8.13
C GLU A 293 8.62 1.51 -6.81
N ARG A 294 8.21 0.80 -5.76
CA ARG A 294 8.86 0.83 -4.43
C ARG A 294 9.72 -0.38 -4.15
N ARG A 295 9.60 -1.42 -4.95
CA ARG A 295 10.27 -2.71 -4.71
C ARG A 295 11.79 -2.57 -4.61
N GLU A 296 12.40 -1.82 -5.52
CA GLU A 296 13.84 -1.63 -5.52
C GLU A 296 14.32 -0.94 -4.23
N ALA A 297 13.65 0.13 -3.81
CA ALA A 297 13.98 0.84 -2.57
C ALA A 297 13.82 -0.05 -1.32
N GLU A 298 12.73 -0.82 -1.24
CA GLU A 298 12.49 -1.72 -0.10
C GLU A 298 13.50 -2.88 -0.04
N LEU A 299 13.93 -3.42 -1.19
CA LEU A 299 15.00 -4.42 -1.23
C LEU A 299 16.35 -3.82 -0.84
N GLU A 300 16.63 -2.58 -1.22
CA GLU A 300 17.85 -1.87 -0.82
C GLU A 300 17.89 -1.58 0.68
N ASP A 301 16.77 -1.12 1.25
CA ASP A 301 16.63 -0.93 2.69
C ASP A 301 16.89 -2.25 3.46
N MET A 302 16.33 -3.36 2.96
CA MET A 302 16.57 -4.68 3.52
C MET A 302 18.05 -5.09 3.41
N ALA A 303 18.70 -4.84 2.29
CA ALA A 303 20.11 -5.15 2.09
C ALA A 303 21.00 -4.34 3.06
N ILE A 304 20.73 -3.04 3.19
CA ILE A 304 21.45 -2.15 4.13
C ILE A 304 21.25 -2.64 5.58
N LEU A 305 20.03 -2.93 5.97
CA LEU A 305 19.70 -3.36 7.34
C LEU A 305 20.38 -4.69 7.71
N THR A 306 20.44 -5.61 6.75
CA THR A 306 20.98 -6.97 6.96
C THR A 306 22.47 -7.10 6.62
N GLY A 307 23.07 -6.07 6.03
CA GLY A 307 24.46 -6.07 5.58
C GLY A 307 24.69 -6.96 4.36
N GLY A 308 23.64 -7.19 3.55
CA GLY A 308 23.69 -7.94 2.29
C GLY A 308 23.71 -7.04 1.06
N GLU A 309 23.57 -7.66 -0.10
CA GLU A 309 23.47 -6.98 -1.41
C GLU A 309 22.22 -7.46 -2.15
N VAL A 310 21.57 -6.56 -2.90
CA VAL A 310 20.47 -6.93 -3.81
C VAL A 310 21.05 -7.52 -5.08
N ILE A 311 20.78 -8.79 -5.33
CA ILE A 311 21.25 -9.50 -6.53
C ILE A 311 20.24 -9.27 -7.66
N SER A 312 20.56 -8.34 -8.54
CA SER A 312 19.71 -7.90 -9.64
C SER A 312 20.50 -7.77 -10.96
N PRO A 313 19.95 -8.18 -12.10
CA PRO A 313 20.54 -7.94 -13.40
C PRO A 313 20.72 -6.45 -13.72
N GLU A 314 19.85 -5.59 -13.20
CA GLU A 314 19.94 -4.14 -13.36
C GLU A 314 21.16 -3.56 -12.66
N ARG A 315 21.63 -4.21 -11.60
CA ARG A 315 22.87 -3.88 -10.87
C ARG A 315 24.10 -4.62 -11.40
N GLY A 316 23.92 -5.41 -12.47
CA GLY A 316 24.99 -6.20 -13.07
C GLY A 316 25.37 -7.45 -12.25
N LEU A 317 24.53 -7.87 -11.30
CA LEU A 317 24.74 -9.05 -10.47
C LEU A 317 23.84 -10.19 -10.92
N SER A 318 24.44 -11.36 -11.15
CA SER A 318 23.73 -12.60 -11.49
C SER A 318 23.60 -13.50 -10.27
N LEU A 319 22.51 -14.24 -10.18
CA LEU A 319 22.32 -15.27 -9.16
C LEU A 319 23.41 -16.37 -9.23
N ALA A 320 23.91 -16.65 -10.43
CA ALA A 320 25.00 -17.62 -10.62
C ALA A 320 26.33 -17.15 -10.02
N ASP A 321 26.53 -15.85 -9.88
CA ASP A 321 27.72 -15.23 -9.28
C ASP A 321 27.53 -14.91 -7.79
N ALA A 322 26.34 -15.22 -7.24
CA ALA A 322 26.02 -14.96 -5.84
C ALA A 322 26.95 -15.74 -4.90
N LYS A 323 27.53 -15.02 -3.94
CA LYS A 323 28.43 -15.56 -2.91
C LYS A 323 27.84 -15.31 -1.54
N LYS A 324 28.26 -16.14 -0.58
CA LYS A 324 27.89 -15.97 0.83
C LYS A 324 28.15 -14.56 1.37
N SER A 325 29.20 -13.89 0.90
CA SER A 325 29.54 -12.52 1.32
C SER A 325 28.52 -11.48 0.91
N MET A 326 27.66 -11.78 -0.07
CA MET A 326 26.59 -10.93 -0.56
C MET A 326 25.27 -11.16 0.17
N LEU A 327 25.19 -12.23 0.98
CA LEU A 327 23.98 -12.55 1.73
C LEU A 327 23.87 -11.70 2.98
N GLY A 328 22.66 -11.19 3.24
CA GLY A 328 22.32 -10.51 4.47
C GLY A 328 22.27 -11.46 5.66
N ARG A 329 22.23 -10.90 6.87
CA ARG A 329 22.13 -11.62 8.15
C ARG A 329 21.07 -10.98 9.04
N ALA A 330 20.37 -11.80 9.79
CA ALA A 330 19.50 -11.33 10.86
C ALA A 330 19.71 -12.18 12.12
N ALA A 331 19.34 -11.66 13.29
CA ALA A 331 19.33 -12.41 14.53
C ALA A 331 18.23 -13.48 14.51
N SER A 332 17.03 -13.09 14.08
CA SER A 332 15.92 -14.00 13.82
C SER A 332 15.03 -13.43 12.71
N VAL A 333 14.29 -14.31 12.03
CA VAL A 333 13.24 -13.94 11.08
C VAL A 333 11.99 -14.73 11.42
N GLN A 334 10.94 -14.02 11.76
CA GLN A 334 9.61 -14.60 11.98
C GLN A 334 8.76 -14.42 10.74
N ILE A 335 8.19 -15.53 10.26
CA ILE A 335 7.38 -15.55 9.04
C ILE A 335 6.01 -16.10 9.39
N THR A 336 4.99 -15.41 8.92
CA THR A 336 3.59 -15.82 9.06
C THR A 336 2.96 -16.06 7.69
N LYS A 337 1.67 -16.32 7.66
CA LYS A 337 0.90 -16.44 6.41
C LYS A 337 0.99 -15.18 5.52
N SER A 338 1.11 -14.00 6.10
CA SER A 338 0.98 -12.73 5.39
C SER A 338 2.09 -11.73 5.70
N ARG A 339 3.01 -12.03 6.60
CA ARG A 339 4.04 -11.10 7.09
C ARG A 339 5.36 -11.79 7.38
N THR A 340 6.40 -11.02 7.22
CA THR A 340 7.77 -11.39 7.60
C THR A 340 8.41 -10.24 8.31
#